data_8c227fa6f051bafd71cd0c4839639cdb
#
_entry.id   8c227fa6f051bafd71cd0c4839639cdb
#
_cell.length_a   1.000
_cell.length_b   1.000
_cell.length_c   1.000
_cell.angle_alpha   90.00
_cell.angle_beta   90.00
_cell.angle_gamma   90.00
#
_symmetry.space_group_name_H-M   'P 1'
#
loop_
_entity.id
_entity.type
_entity.pdbx_description
1 polymer ?
#
loop_
_entity_poly.entity_id
_entity_poly.type
_entity_poly.pdbx_seq_one_letter_code
_entity_poly.pdbx_strand_id
1 'polypeptide(L)' 'MRILIVGSGGREHAIAWKCAQSKRVDKIFCAPGNAGIGQIAECVPITAMEFDKLAAFAKEQKIDLT' A
#
# COMPACT_ATOMS: atom_id res chain seq x y z
N MET A 1 -1.26 12.91 -0.77
CA MET A 1 -1.33 11.91 0.32
C MET A 1 -0.68 10.62 -0.12
N ARG A 2 0.20 10.11 0.68
CA ARG A 2 0.89 8.84 0.42
C ARG A 2 0.25 7.76 1.29
N ILE A 3 -0.16 6.66 0.68
CA ILE A 3 -0.94 5.61 1.34
C ILE A 3 -0.18 4.28 1.32
N LEU A 4 -0.24 3.56 2.43
CA LEU A 4 0.26 2.19 2.53
C LEU A 4 -0.92 1.28 2.89
N ILE A 5 -1.15 0.27 2.05
CA ILE A 5 -2.17 -0.75 2.28
C ILE A 5 -1.47 -2.03 2.68
N VAL A 6 -1.89 -2.61 3.81
CA VAL A 6 -1.29 -3.86 4.31
C VAL A 6 -2.22 -5.02 3.98
N GLY A 7 -1.74 -5.94 3.14
CA GLY A 7 -2.50 -7.09 2.73
C GLY A 7 -2.23 -7.47 1.29
N SER A 8 -2.90 -8.53 0.79
CA SER A 8 -2.66 -9.06 -0.55
C SER A 8 -3.92 -9.61 -1.23
N GLY A 9 -5.08 -9.52 -0.61
CA GLY A 9 -6.30 -10.10 -1.12
C GLY A 9 -7.09 -9.17 -2.05
N GLY A 10 -8.23 -9.67 -2.52
CA GLY A 10 -9.11 -8.91 -3.40
C GLY A 10 -9.69 -7.66 -2.74
N ARG A 11 -9.89 -7.70 -1.41
CA ARG A 11 -10.37 -6.55 -0.66
C ARG A 11 -9.35 -5.40 -0.71
N GLU A 12 -8.09 -5.73 -0.53
CA GLU A 12 -7.00 -4.76 -0.60
C GLU A 12 -6.86 -4.20 -2.01
N HIS A 13 -7.06 -5.04 -3.03
CA HIS A 13 -7.06 -4.59 -4.41
C HIS A 13 -8.19 -3.57 -4.66
N ALA A 14 -9.38 -3.84 -4.15
CA ALA A 14 -10.52 -2.93 -4.30
C ALA A 14 -10.26 -1.58 -3.62
N ILE A 15 -9.64 -1.60 -2.43
CA ILE A 15 -9.27 -0.38 -1.72
C ILE A 15 -8.24 0.42 -2.51
N ALA A 16 -7.22 -0.25 -3.03
CA ALA A 16 -6.18 0.39 -3.82
C ALA A 16 -6.75 1.03 -5.09
N TRP A 17 -7.64 0.31 -5.76
CA TRP A 17 -8.30 0.81 -6.97
C TRP A 17 -9.10 2.08 -6.67
N LYS A 18 -9.82 2.07 -5.56
CA LYS A 18 -10.62 3.24 -5.16
C LYS A 18 -9.73 4.41 -4.78
N CYS A 19 -8.64 4.15 -4.06
CA CYS A 19 -7.69 5.19 -3.69
C CYS A 19 -7.02 5.80 -4.92
N ALA A 20 -6.73 4.98 -5.94
CA ALA A 20 -6.08 5.45 -7.16
C ALA A 20 -6.93 6.48 -7.92
N GLN A 21 -8.23 6.51 -7.67
CA GLN A 21 -9.15 7.46 -8.30
C GLN A 21 -9.18 8.80 -7.59
N SER A 22 -8.61 8.89 -6.40
CA SER A 22 -8.63 10.13 -5.62
C SER A 22 -7.55 11.09 -6.07
N LYS A 23 -7.91 12.34 -6.28
CA LYS A 23 -6.95 13.38 -6.65
C LYS A 23 -6.01 13.75 -5.51
N ARG A 24 -6.34 13.36 -4.28
CA ARG A 24 -5.52 13.65 -3.10
C ARG A 24 -4.43 12.62 -2.88
N VAL A 25 -4.50 11.50 -3.60
CA VAL A 25 -3.54 10.41 -3.44
C VAL A 25 -2.44 10.57 -4.48
N ASP A 26 -1.21 10.74 -4.02
CA ASP A 26 -0.04 10.91 -4.86
C ASP A 26 0.65 9.57 -5.15
N LYS A 27 0.70 8.69 -4.15
CA LYS A 27 1.38 7.41 -4.25
C LYS A 27 0.69 6.37 -3.38
N ILE A 28 0.57 5.15 -3.90
CA ILE A 28 0.00 4.01 -3.18
C ILE A 28 1.03 2.90 -3.12
N PHE A 29 1.29 2.40 -1.91
CA PHE A 29 2.10 1.21 -1.68
C PHE A 29 1.21 0.12 -1.13
N CYS A 30 1.50 -1.14 -1.44
CA CYS A 30 0.79 -2.28 -0.87
C CYS A 30 1.81 -3.31 -0.41
N ALA A 31 1.67 -3.79 0.81
CA ALA A 31 2.60 -4.73 1.41
C ALA A 31 1.84 -5.97 1.89
N PRO A 32 2.07 -7.15 1.33
CA PRO A 32 2.93 -7.44 0.19
C PRO A 32 2.28 -7.19 -1.17
N GLY A 33 0.95 -7.07 -1.23
CA GLY A 33 0.23 -6.88 -2.48
C GLY A 33 0.16 -8.15 -3.32
N ASN A 34 -0.27 -8.00 -4.57
CA ASN A 34 -0.31 -9.07 -5.55
C ASN A 34 -0.15 -8.49 -6.96
N ALA A 35 -0.14 -9.37 -7.98
CA ALA A 35 0.09 -8.94 -9.37
C ALA A 35 -0.95 -7.94 -9.87
N GLY A 36 -2.21 -8.12 -9.51
CA GLY A 36 -3.28 -7.20 -9.89
C GLY A 36 -3.10 -5.83 -9.26
N ILE A 37 -2.78 -5.81 -7.96
CA ILE A 37 -2.50 -4.57 -7.23
C ILE A 37 -1.28 -3.86 -7.81
N GLY A 38 -0.29 -4.62 -8.27
CA GLY A 38 0.94 -4.08 -8.84
C GLY A 38 0.72 -3.22 -10.09
N GLN A 39 -0.45 -3.29 -10.70
CA GLN A 39 -0.77 -2.46 -11.86
C GLN A 39 -1.18 -1.03 -11.46
N ILE A 40 -1.61 -0.83 -10.21
CA ILE A 40 -2.11 0.47 -9.75
C ILE A 40 -1.39 0.99 -8.51
N ALA A 41 -0.54 0.16 -7.90
CA ALA A 41 0.21 0.51 -6.69
C ALA A 41 1.57 -0.15 -6.73
N GLU A 42 2.49 0.35 -5.91
CA GLU A 42 3.80 -0.29 -5.79
C GLU A 42 3.73 -1.35 -4.71
N CYS A 43 3.94 -2.62 -5.08
CA CYS A 43 3.98 -3.72 -4.14
C CYS A 43 5.34 -3.77 -3.45
N VAL A 44 5.33 -3.92 -2.13
CA VAL A 44 6.53 -3.91 -1.30
C VAL A 44 6.67 -5.30 -0.66
N PRO A 45 7.86 -5.93 -0.70
CA PRO A 45 8.04 -7.29 -0.19
C PRO A 45 8.12 -7.34 1.34
N ILE A 46 7.09 -6.84 2.00
CA ILE A 46 6.95 -6.86 3.46
C ILE A 46 5.63 -7.55 3.77
N THR A 47 5.67 -8.61 4.59
CA THR A 47 4.44 -9.31 4.97
C THR A 47 3.67 -8.54 6.04
N ALA A 48 2.38 -8.84 6.18
CA ALA A 48 1.53 -8.19 7.17
C ALA A 48 1.95 -8.47 8.60
N MET A 49 2.78 -9.51 8.82
CA MET A 49 3.27 -9.87 10.15
C MET A 49 4.60 -9.21 10.52
N GLU A 50 5.23 -8.52 9.59
CA GLU A 50 6.53 -7.87 9.81
C GLU A 50 6.32 -6.43 10.26
N PHE A 51 5.78 -6.25 11.47
CA PHE A 51 5.38 -4.94 11.98
C PHE A 51 6.51 -3.92 12.03
N ASP A 52 7.70 -4.35 12.42
CA ASP A 52 8.85 -3.44 12.52
C ASP A 52 9.25 -2.91 11.15
N LYS A 53 9.21 -3.79 10.14
CA LYS A 53 9.53 -3.39 8.76
C LYS A 53 8.47 -2.47 8.18
N LEU A 54 7.19 -2.73 8.49
CA LEU A 54 6.09 -1.88 8.05
C LEU A 54 6.21 -0.49 8.65
N ALA A 55 6.50 -0.41 9.95
CA ALA A 55 6.65 0.86 10.64
C ALA A 55 7.83 1.65 10.08
N ALA A 56 8.96 0.99 9.84
CA ALA A 56 10.15 1.62 9.28
C ALA A 56 9.87 2.12 7.86
N PHE A 57 9.19 1.32 7.05
CA PHE A 57 8.82 1.70 5.69
C PHE A 57 7.91 2.92 5.68
N ALA A 58 6.89 2.93 6.55
CA ALA A 58 5.95 4.03 6.63
C ALA A 58 6.65 5.35 7.00
N LYS A 59 7.60 5.27 7.92
CA LYS A 59 8.37 6.43 8.33
C LYS A 59 9.31 6.91 7.22
N GLU A 60 10.01 5.98 6.59
CA GLU A 60 10.97 6.28 5.53
C GLU A 60 10.29 6.89 4.30
N GLN A 61 9.15 6.36 3.92
CA GLN A 61 8.40 6.81 2.75
C GLN A 61 7.41 7.94 3.05
N LYS A 62 7.38 8.42 4.29
CA LYS A 62 6.50 9.52 4.71
C LYS A 62 5.03 9.21 4.40
N ILE A 63 4.59 8.03 4.84
CA ILE A 63 3.22 7.58 4.63
C ILE A 63 2.25 8.42 5.47
N ASP A 64 1.20 8.91 4.86
CA ASP A 64 0.17 9.72 5.52
C ASP A 64 -0.94 8.85 6.13
N LEU A 65 -1.24 7.71 5.50
CA LEU A 65 -2.32 6.83 5.92
C LEU A 65 -1.96 5.38 5.66
N THR A 66 -2.19 4.52 6.65
CA THR A 66 -1.98 3.07 6.54
C THR A 66 -3.30 2.33 6.68
#